data_7e4330f32cf3ecd07fb7a538e79ac545
#
_entry.id   7e4330f32cf3ecd07fb7a538e79ac545
#
_cell.length_a   1.000
_cell.length_b   1.000
_cell.length_c   1.000
_cell.angle_alpha   90.00
_cell.angle_beta   90.00
_cell.angle_gamma   90.00
#
_symmetry.space_group_name_H-M   'P 1'
#
loop_
_entity.id
_entity.type
_entity.pdbx_description
1 polymer ?
#
loop_
_entity_poly.entity_id
_entity_poly.type
_entity_poly.pdbx_seq_one_letter_code
_entity_poly.pdbx_strand_id
1 'polypeptide(L)'
;MKGKWAAGISPRNFTWVIRDRFAVSERPGGFGTSHRKVRREEELLWLSAQGFDRIISVLMGPSNLPAYTAHELDWGHHPIAATGDRRLALRECYFDLDKALSSARKVLLHGDELGDRVMGVVAGYLFWSGRITQGPAAISAVEHLLERSMGPEGRTLVADSERPTPDATQ
;
A
#
# COMPACT_ATOMS: atom_id res chain seq x y z
N MET A 1 -16.29 -29.43 -7.36
CA MET A 1 -15.64 -28.91 -6.14
C MET A 1 -14.30 -28.33 -6.50
N LYS A 2 -14.15 -27.03 -6.39
CA LYS A 2 -12.81 -26.43 -6.48
C LYS A 2 -12.08 -26.78 -5.19
N GLY A 3 -10.99 -27.53 -5.28
CA GLY A 3 -10.19 -27.92 -4.12
C GLY A 3 -9.63 -26.70 -3.38
N LYS A 4 -9.25 -26.89 -2.13
CA LYS A 4 -8.67 -25.88 -1.22
C LYS A 4 -7.49 -25.10 -1.84
N TRP A 5 -6.83 -25.68 -2.82
CA TRP A 5 -5.69 -25.12 -3.56
C TRP A 5 -6.09 -24.12 -4.66
N ALA A 6 -7.36 -24.06 -5.05
CA ALA A 6 -7.83 -23.16 -6.11
C ALA A 6 -8.03 -21.71 -5.62
N ALA A 7 -7.93 -21.47 -4.33
CA ALA A 7 -8.09 -20.14 -3.73
C ALA A 7 -6.76 -19.36 -3.59
N GLY A 8 -5.62 -20.00 -3.86
CA GLY A 8 -4.30 -19.40 -3.68
C GLY A 8 -3.89 -19.29 -2.21
N ILE A 9 -2.86 -18.51 -1.97
CA ILE A 9 -2.34 -18.21 -0.63
C ILE A 9 -2.24 -16.71 -0.42
N SER A 10 -2.47 -16.26 0.81
CA SER A 10 -2.34 -14.85 1.20
C SER A 10 -0.89 -14.36 1.05
N PRO A 11 -0.66 -13.14 0.56
CA PRO A 11 0.64 -12.50 0.66
C PRO A 11 1.14 -12.44 2.11
N ARG A 12 2.45 -12.50 2.30
CA ARG A 12 3.03 -12.40 3.65
C ARG A 12 2.76 -11.04 4.27
N ASN A 13 2.57 -11.06 5.58
CA ASN A 13 2.31 -9.87 6.38
C ASN A 13 1.05 -9.10 5.96
N PHE A 14 0.13 -9.78 5.30
CA PHE A 14 -1.15 -9.18 4.92
C PHE A 14 -1.86 -8.61 6.15
N THR A 15 -2.19 -7.32 6.11
CA THR A 15 -2.82 -6.60 7.21
C THR A 15 -3.88 -5.63 6.69
N TRP A 16 -5.08 -5.68 7.24
CA TRP A 16 -6.10 -4.68 6.96
C TRP A 16 -5.76 -3.36 7.63
N VAL A 17 -5.74 -2.28 6.86
CA VAL A 17 -5.69 -0.90 7.36
C VAL A 17 -7.10 -0.37 7.57
N ILE A 18 -7.96 -0.58 6.56
CA ILE A 18 -9.41 -0.34 6.67
C ILE A 18 -10.07 -1.67 6.28
N ARG A 19 -10.74 -2.26 7.23
CA ARG A 19 -11.30 -3.61 7.08
C ARG A 19 -12.14 -3.72 5.81
N ASP A 20 -11.88 -4.78 5.04
CA ASP A 20 -12.58 -5.11 3.80
C ASP A 20 -12.45 -4.07 2.67
N ARG A 21 -11.58 -3.07 2.82
CA ARG A 21 -11.42 -2.00 1.85
C ARG A 21 -9.97 -1.72 1.44
N PHE A 22 -9.09 -1.63 2.42
CA PHE A 22 -7.69 -1.26 2.20
C PHE A 22 -6.77 -2.11 3.05
N ALA A 23 -5.86 -2.82 2.39
CA ALA A 23 -4.86 -3.66 3.04
C ALA A 23 -3.47 -3.36 2.54
N VAL A 24 -2.50 -3.79 3.31
CA VAL A 24 -1.07 -3.78 2.96
C VAL A 24 -0.50 -5.18 3.08
N SER A 25 0.58 -5.44 2.38
CA SER A 25 1.33 -6.69 2.48
C SER A 25 2.77 -6.48 2.03
N GLU A 26 3.58 -7.51 2.21
CA GLU A 26 4.83 -7.68 1.49
C GLU A 26 4.54 -7.79 -0.02
N ARG A 27 5.50 -7.46 -0.86
CA ARG A 27 5.38 -7.64 -2.32
C ARG A 27 4.89 -9.05 -2.65
N PRO A 28 3.80 -9.20 -3.43
CA PRO A 28 3.36 -10.51 -3.88
C PRO A 28 4.48 -11.31 -4.56
N GLY A 29 4.72 -12.51 -4.08
CA GLY A 29 5.81 -13.37 -4.52
C GLY A 29 7.05 -13.33 -3.64
N GLY A 30 7.16 -12.38 -2.73
CA GLY A 30 8.28 -12.16 -1.82
C GLY A 30 9.12 -10.96 -2.17
N PHE A 31 9.83 -10.44 -1.19
CA PHE A 31 10.72 -9.28 -1.36
C PHE A 31 12.13 -9.70 -1.76
N GLY A 32 12.84 -8.81 -2.48
CA GLY A 32 14.24 -8.98 -2.85
C GLY A 32 14.52 -10.31 -3.53
N THR A 33 15.56 -11.01 -3.06
CA THR A 33 15.99 -12.31 -3.58
C THR A 33 15.07 -13.47 -3.16
N SER A 34 14.17 -13.26 -2.22
CA SER A 34 13.19 -14.28 -1.81
C SER A 34 12.00 -14.41 -2.77
N HIS A 35 11.90 -13.54 -3.77
CA HIS A 35 10.82 -13.55 -4.74
C HIS A 35 10.80 -14.85 -5.55
N ARG A 36 9.59 -15.42 -5.68
CA ARG A 36 9.33 -16.64 -6.47
C ARG A 36 8.09 -16.43 -7.34
N LYS A 37 8.24 -16.70 -8.63
CA LYS A 37 7.16 -16.53 -9.62
C LYS A 37 5.93 -17.38 -9.26
N VAL A 38 6.12 -18.64 -8.91
CA VAL A 38 5.01 -19.54 -8.55
C VAL A 38 4.26 -19.02 -7.34
N ARG A 39 4.97 -18.56 -6.32
CA ARG A 39 4.37 -17.97 -5.13
C ARG A 39 3.58 -16.69 -5.48
N ARG A 40 4.13 -15.86 -6.35
CA ARG A 40 3.43 -14.66 -6.82
C ARG A 40 2.09 -15.01 -7.48
N GLU A 41 2.08 -16.00 -8.37
CA GLU A 41 0.86 -16.43 -9.04
C GLU A 41 -0.20 -16.91 -8.03
N GLU A 42 0.20 -17.68 -7.02
CA GLU A 42 -0.68 -18.16 -5.96
C GLU A 42 -1.24 -17.01 -5.11
N GLU A 43 -0.41 -16.04 -4.78
CA GLU A 43 -0.83 -14.87 -4.02
C GLU A 43 -1.77 -13.96 -4.82
N LEU A 44 -1.54 -13.79 -6.13
CA LEU A 44 -2.45 -13.02 -7.00
C LEU A 44 -3.80 -13.70 -7.19
N LEU A 45 -3.83 -15.04 -7.28
CA LEU A 45 -5.08 -15.79 -7.28
C LEU A 45 -5.88 -15.56 -6.00
N TRP A 46 -5.20 -15.57 -4.85
CA TRP A 46 -5.84 -15.29 -3.56
C TRP A 46 -6.43 -13.88 -3.51
N LEU A 47 -5.66 -12.88 -3.94
CA LEU A 47 -6.13 -11.49 -3.97
C LEU A 47 -7.38 -11.33 -4.84
N SER A 48 -7.38 -11.92 -6.03
CA SER A 48 -8.56 -11.92 -6.90
C SER A 48 -9.75 -12.61 -6.25
N ALA A 49 -9.55 -13.74 -5.61
CA ALA A 49 -10.61 -14.48 -4.91
C ALA A 49 -11.18 -13.70 -3.72
N GLN A 50 -10.37 -12.86 -3.07
CA GLN A 50 -10.82 -11.98 -1.98
C GLN A 50 -11.52 -10.71 -2.47
N GLY A 51 -11.59 -10.49 -3.77
CA GLY A 51 -12.25 -9.33 -4.36
C GLY A 51 -11.38 -8.08 -4.44
N PHE A 52 -10.07 -8.20 -4.28
CA PHE A 52 -9.16 -7.08 -4.59
C PHE A 52 -9.22 -6.79 -6.07
N ASP A 53 -9.44 -5.56 -6.43
CA ASP A 53 -9.57 -5.12 -7.82
C ASP A 53 -8.56 -4.03 -8.20
N ARG A 54 -7.81 -3.51 -7.24
CA ARG A 54 -6.71 -2.57 -7.49
C ARG A 54 -5.51 -2.84 -6.60
N ILE A 55 -4.32 -2.82 -7.20
CA ILE A 55 -3.05 -2.91 -6.50
C ILE A 55 -2.27 -1.61 -6.71
N ILE A 56 -1.77 -1.02 -5.64
CA ILE A 56 -0.89 0.14 -5.69
C ILE A 56 0.52 -0.31 -5.27
N SER A 57 1.47 -0.17 -6.18
CA SER A 57 2.88 -0.44 -5.94
C SER A 57 3.65 0.85 -5.71
N VAL A 58 4.38 0.93 -4.60
CA VAL A 58 5.30 2.02 -4.31
C VAL A 58 6.77 1.65 -4.57
N LEU A 59 6.99 0.51 -5.22
CA LEU A 59 8.33 0.10 -5.66
C LEU A 59 8.95 1.10 -6.62
N MET A 60 10.26 1.23 -6.60
CA MET A 60 10.96 2.09 -7.55
C MET A 60 10.87 1.55 -8.98
N GLY A 61 10.93 0.24 -9.15
CA GLY A 61 10.87 -0.42 -10.45
C GLY A 61 9.50 -1.01 -10.79
N PRO A 62 9.32 -1.47 -12.05
CA PRO A 62 8.04 -1.99 -12.56
C PRO A 62 7.78 -3.45 -12.21
N SER A 63 8.46 -4.00 -11.23
CA SER A 63 8.33 -5.40 -10.84
C SER A 63 6.89 -5.77 -10.51
N ASN A 64 6.46 -6.91 -10.97
CA ASN A 64 5.09 -7.47 -10.84
C ASN A 64 4.01 -6.81 -11.71
N LEU A 65 4.18 -5.62 -12.26
CA LEU A 65 3.11 -4.94 -12.99
C LEU A 65 2.54 -5.76 -14.15
N PRO A 66 3.37 -6.42 -15.01
CA PRO A 66 2.82 -7.29 -16.05
C PRO A 66 2.00 -8.46 -15.50
N ALA A 67 2.38 -8.99 -14.34
CA ALA A 67 1.63 -10.08 -13.70
C ALA A 67 0.27 -9.62 -13.19
N TYR A 68 0.17 -8.40 -12.68
CA TYR A 68 -1.12 -7.82 -12.27
C TYR A 68 -2.07 -7.72 -13.45
N THR A 69 -1.57 -7.20 -14.58
CA THR A 69 -2.36 -7.13 -15.81
C THR A 69 -2.81 -8.53 -16.28
N ALA A 70 -1.92 -9.51 -16.25
CA ALA A 70 -2.24 -10.88 -16.65
C ALA A 70 -3.33 -11.52 -15.77
N HIS A 71 -3.43 -11.12 -14.50
CA HIS A 71 -4.47 -11.55 -13.57
C HIS A 71 -5.71 -10.65 -13.56
N GLU A 72 -5.81 -9.72 -14.52
CA GLU A 72 -6.91 -8.76 -14.61
C GLU A 72 -7.07 -7.90 -13.34
N LEU A 73 -5.97 -7.68 -12.63
CA LEU A 73 -5.88 -6.78 -11.49
C LEU A 73 -5.44 -5.41 -12.01
N ASP A 74 -6.28 -4.41 -11.80
CA ASP A 74 -5.92 -3.03 -12.11
C ASP A 74 -4.82 -2.55 -11.16
N TRP A 75 -3.93 -1.66 -11.62
CA TRP A 75 -2.82 -1.23 -10.79
C TRP A 75 -2.44 0.25 -10.99
N GLY A 76 -1.87 0.82 -9.94
CA GLY A 76 -1.18 2.10 -9.95
C GLY A 76 0.27 1.91 -9.52
N HIS A 77 1.18 2.65 -10.14
CA HIS A 77 2.60 2.62 -9.81
C HIS A 77 3.06 4.02 -9.41
N HIS A 78 3.42 4.16 -8.14
CA HIS A 78 3.85 5.42 -7.54
C HIS A 78 5.17 5.20 -6.81
N PRO A 79 6.32 5.25 -7.51
CA PRO A 79 7.62 5.03 -6.89
C PRO A 79 7.89 6.02 -5.77
N ILE A 80 8.15 5.52 -4.58
CA ILE A 80 8.52 6.34 -3.41
C ILE A 80 9.99 6.07 -3.10
N ALA A 81 10.83 7.07 -3.37
CA ALA A 81 12.25 6.97 -3.13
C ALA A 81 12.60 7.00 -1.63
N ALA A 82 13.75 6.44 -1.28
CA ALA A 82 14.26 6.46 0.10
C ALA A 82 14.65 7.86 0.57
N THR A 83 15.07 8.71 -0.36
CA THR A 83 15.58 10.07 -0.08
C THR A 83 15.08 11.06 -1.13
N GLY A 84 15.30 12.34 -0.89
CA GLY A 84 14.92 13.42 -1.79
C GLY A 84 13.52 13.98 -1.48
N ASP A 85 13.03 14.85 -2.37
CA ASP A 85 11.66 15.38 -2.24
C ASP A 85 10.66 14.38 -2.79
N ARG A 86 9.80 13.88 -1.92
CA ARG A 86 8.82 12.83 -2.22
C ARG A 86 7.38 13.33 -2.19
N ARG A 87 7.18 14.61 -1.95
CA ARG A 87 5.84 15.19 -1.73
C ARG A 87 4.91 15.00 -2.92
N LEU A 88 5.42 15.21 -4.14
CA LEU A 88 4.61 15.01 -5.35
C LEU A 88 4.24 13.53 -5.53
N ALA A 89 5.21 12.62 -5.41
CA ALA A 89 4.96 11.18 -5.54
C ALA A 89 3.96 10.67 -4.49
N LEU A 90 4.09 11.12 -3.24
CA LEU A 90 3.14 10.80 -2.18
C LEU A 90 1.74 11.32 -2.50
N ARG A 91 1.64 12.56 -2.97
CA ARG A 91 0.35 13.17 -3.33
C ARG A 91 -0.34 12.39 -4.46
N GLU A 92 0.38 12.06 -5.50
CA GLU A 92 -0.17 11.26 -6.61
C GLU A 92 -0.64 9.88 -6.14
N CYS A 93 0.14 9.23 -5.30
CA CYS A 93 -0.24 7.96 -4.67
C CYS A 93 -1.52 8.11 -3.84
N TYR A 94 -1.61 9.15 -3.04
CA TYR A 94 -2.76 9.39 -2.17
C TYR A 94 -4.04 9.73 -2.94
N PHE A 95 -3.94 10.49 -4.02
CA PHE A 95 -5.07 10.74 -4.92
C PHE A 95 -5.57 9.46 -5.56
N ASP A 96 -4.67 8.60 -6.03
CA ASP A 96 -5.02 7.30 -6.61
C ASP A 96 -5.75 6.43 -5.57
N LEU A 97 -5.16 6.28 -4.38
CA LEU A 97 -5.73 5.49 -3.30
C LEU A 97 -7.10 6.04 -2.85
N ASP A 98 -7.19 7.34 -2.67
CA ASP A 98 -8.43 7.99 -2.23
C ASP A 98 -9.55 7.85 -3.27
N LYS A 99 -9.22 8.01 -4.54
CA LYS A 99 -10.16 7.79 -5.65
C LYS A 99 -10.67 6.35 -5.69
N ALA A 100 -9.77 5.38 -5.54
CA ALA A 100 -10.14 3.97 -5.52
C ALA A 100 -11.07 3.65 -4.34
N LEU A 101 -10.73 4.10 -3.14
CA LEU A 101 -11.56 3.89 -1.96
C LEU A 101 -12.92 4.58 -2.06
N SER A 102 -12.97 5.78 -2.64
CA SER A 102 -14.22 6.52 -2.86
C SER A 102 -15.12 5.83 -3.91
N SER A 103 -14.54 5.06 -4.81
CA SER A 103 -15.26 4.28 -5.82
C SER A 103 -15.61 2.87 -5.35
N ALA A 104 -15.58 2.62 -4.06
CA ALA A 104 -15.86 1.33 -3.42
C ALA A 104 -14.96 0.18 -3.89
N ARG A 105 -13.76 0.48 -4.39
CA ARG A 105 -12.77 -0.53 -4.77
C ARG A 105 -12.04 -1.08 -3.54
N LYS A 106 -11.64 -2.32 -3.62
CA LYS A 106 -10.82 -2.97 -2.60
C LYS A 106 -9.36 -2.93 -3.05
N VAL A 107 -8.50 -2.30 -2.25
CA VAL A 107 -7.14 -1.93 -2.63
C VAL A 107 -6.11 -2.63 -1.77
N LEU A 108 -5.08 -3.20 -2.40
CA LEU A 108 -3.85 -3.62 -1.76
C LEU A 108 -2.74 -2.62 -2.12
N LEU A 109 -2.03 -2.13 -1.11
CA LEU A 109 -0.81 -1.34 -1.29
C LEU A 109 0.39 -2.14 -0.81
N HIS A 110 1.47 -2.15 -1.58
CA HIS A 110 2.70 -2.82 -1.19
C HIS A 110 3.95 -2.05 -1.66
N GLY A 111 5.04 -2.22 -0.94
CA GLY A 111 6.40 -1.93 -1.36
C GLY A 111 7.13 -3.23 -1.69
N ASP A 112 8.42 -3.31 -1.39
CA ASP A 112 9.18 -4.56 -1.47
C ASP A 112 8.88 -5.40 -0.22
N GLU A 113 9.32 -4.98 0.92
CA GLU A 113 8.93 -5.57 2.21
C GLU A 113 7.83 -4.74 2.88
N LEU A 114 7.15 -5.32 3.87
CA LEU A 114 6.26 -4.55 4.75
C LEU A 114 7.11 -3.88 5.83
N GLY A 115 7.84 -2.87 5.43
CA GLY A 115 8.81 -2.15 6.27
C GLY A 115 8.42 -0.71 6.52
N ASP A 116 9.40 0.04 6.96
CA ASP A 116 9.25 1.42 7.41
C ASP A 116 8.66 2.35 6.35
N ARG A 117 9.08 2.17 5.08
CA ARG A 117 8.59 2.96 3.96
C ARG A 117 7.10 2.78 3.75
N VAL A 118 6.62 1.55 3.69
CA VAL A 118 5.18 1.26 3.52
C VAL A 118 4.40 1.77 4.72
N MET A 119 4.91 1.59 5.93
CA MET A 119 4.30 2.13 7.14
C MET A 119 4.12 3.65 7.05
N GLY A 120 5.17 4.36 6.61
CA GLY A 120 5.14 5.81 6.44
C GLY A 120 4.17 6.28 5.38
N VAL A 121 4.10 5.57 4.25
CA VAL A 121 3.11 5.86 3.18
C VAL A 121 1.69 5.70 3.71
N VAL A 122 1.42 4.62 4.42
CA VAL A 122 0.07 4.35 4.97
C VAL A 122 -0.33 5.37 6.03
N ALA A 123 0.53 5.62 7.00
CA ALA A 123 0.26 6.62 8.04
C ALA A 123 0.10 8.02 7.43
N GLY A 124 0.94 8.35 6.45
CA GLY A 124 0.84 9.59 5.71
C GLY A 124 -0.50 9.74 4.97
N TYR A 125 -1.01 8.66 4.38
CA TYR A 125 -2.34 8.66 3.76
C TYR A 125 -3.46 8.93 4.78
N LEU A 126 -3.41 8.24 5.91
CA LEU A 126 -4.43 8.44 6.96
C LEU A 126 -4.43 9.89 7.46
N PHE A 127 -3.26 10.50 7.55
CA PHE A 127 -3.10 11.91 7.91
C PHE A 127 -3.55 12.84 6.78
N TRP A 128 -3.06 12.63 5.57
CA TRP A 128 -3.40 13.44 4.39
C TRP A 128 -4.91 13.44 4.08
N SER A 129 -5.55 12.29 4.20
CA SER A 129 -6.98 12.13 3.91
C SER A 129 -7.89 12.72 4.98
N GLY A 130 -7.35 13.09 6.13
CA GLY A 130 -8.12 13.58 7.28
C GLY A 130 -8.81 12.48 8.08
N ARG A 131 -8.57 11.20 7.77
CA ARG A 131 -9.10 10.07 8.56
C ARG A 131 -8.52 10.08 9.97
N ILE A 132 -7.27 10.51 10.10
CA ILE A 132 -6.62 10.84 11.37
C ILE A 132 -6.07 12.26 11.21
N THR A 133 -6.43 13.15 12.11
CA THR A 133 -6.18 14.58 11.94
C THR A 133 -4.78 15.05 12.34
N GLN A 134 -3.99 14.17 12.95
CA GLN A 134 -2.64 14.50 13.40
C GLN A 134 -1.63 13.43 13.02
N GLY A 135 -0.46 13.85 12.56
CA GLY A 135 0.62 12.96 12.13
C GLY A 135 1.04 11.95 13.19
N PRO A 136 1.36 12.37 14.43
CA PRO A 136 1.73 11.43 15.50
C PRO A 136 0.66 10.38 15.80
N ALA A 137 -0.60 10.74 15.75
CA ALA A 137 -1.70 9.80 15.95
C ALA A 137 -1.81 8.78 14.79
N ALA A 138 -1.57 9.22 13.55
CA ALA A 138 -1.52 8.32 12.41
C ALA A 138 -0.35 7.32 12.51
N ILE A 139 0.82 7.78 12.94
CA ILE A 139 1.97 6.92 13.21
C ILE A 139 1.62 5.86 14.26
N SER A 140 1.08 6.27 15.41
CA SER A 140 0.69 5.36 16.47
C SER A 140 -0.34 4.32 16.04
N ALA A 141 -1.31 4.72 15.22
CA ALA A 141 -2.32 3.81 14.68
C ALA A 141 -1.69 2.73 13.80
N VAL A 142 -0.77 3.10 12.90
CA VAL A 142 -0.09 2.14 12.02
C VAL A 142 0.87 1.25 12.79
N GLU A 143 1.60 1.78 13.75
CA GLU A 143 2.45 0.99 14.65
C GLU A 143 1.64 -0.08 15.39
N HIS A 144 0.46 0.26 15.84
CA HIS A 144 -0.45 -0.68 16.50
C HIS A 144 -0.96 -1.75 15.53
N LEU A 145 -1.40 -1.35 14.34
CA LEU A 145 -1.90 -2.29 13.31
C LEU A 145 -0.84 -3.30 12.87
N LEU A 146 0.39 -2.86 12.70
CA LEU A 146 1.49 -3.69 12.20
C LEU A 146 2.36 -4.29 13.30
N GLU A 147 2.07 -3.99 14.56
CA GLU A 147 2.76 -4.50 15.75
C GLU A 147 4.27 -4.26 15.71
N ARG A 148 4.67 -3.07 15.22
CA ARG A 148 6.07 -2.65 15.15
C ARG A 148 6.22 -1.13 15.19
N SER A 149 7.36 -0.67 15.67
CA SER A 149 7.69 0.76 15.69
C SER A 149 8.07 1.26 14.30
N MET A 150 7.66 2.49 13.99
CA MET A 150 8.05 3.18 12.77
C MET A 150 9.40 3.86 12.97
N GLY A 151 10.32 3.65 12.03
CA GLY A 151 11.63 4.27 12.02
C GLY A 151 11.66 5.68 11.41
N PRO A 152 12.87 6.27 11.29
CA PRO A 152 13.02 7.64 10.81
C PRO A 152 12.49 7.88 9.39
N GLU A 153 12.67 6.92 8.47
CA GLU A 153 12.19 7.05 7.09
C GLU A 153 10.66 7.19 7.05
N GLY A 154 9.96 6.31 7.74
CA GLY A 154 8.49 6.34 7.80
C GLY A 154 7.98 7.64 8.42
N ARG A 155 8.59 8.09 9.51
CA ARG A 155 8.21 9.34 10.17
C ARG A 155 8.41 10.56 9.26
N THR A 156 9.49 10.59 8.48
CA THR A 156 9.74 11.64 7.50
C THR A 156 8.68 11.63 6.39
N LEU A 157 8.27 10.46 5.92
CA LEU A 157 7.19 10.34 4.92
C LEU A 157 5.86 10.88 5.46
N VAL A 158 5.55 10.65 6.72
CA VAL A 158 4.35 11.23 7.35
C VAL A 158 4.42 12.76 7.37
N ALA A 159 5.56 13.32 7.74
CA ALA A 159 5.77 14.76 7.72
C ALA A 159 5.63 15.35 6.30
N ASP A 160 6.13 14.65 5.29
CA ASP A 160 6.02 15.05 3.87
C ASP A 160 4.60 14.87 3.30
N SER A 161 3.71 14.24 4.04
CA SER A 161 2.33 13.92 3.62
C SER A 161 1.30 14.95 4.07
N GLU A 162 1.71 16.00 4.74
CA GLU A 162 0.79 17.03 5.19
C GLU A 162 0.05 17.65 4.00
N ARG A 163 -1.28 17.69 4.09
CA ARG A 163 -2.08 18.35 3.05
C ARG A 163 -1.82 19.86 3.15
N PRO A 164 -1.43 20.52 2.04
CA PRO A 164 -1.33 21.97 2.05
C PRO A 164 -2.63 22.58 2.53
N THR A 165 -2.56 23.44 3.52
CA THR A 165 -3.73 24.23 3.94
C THR A 165 -4.18 25.03 2.72
N PRO A 166 -5.48 25.00 2.34
CA PRO A 166 -5.93 25.95 1.33
C PRO A 166 -5.54 27.33 1.79
N ASP A 167 -4.77 28.05 0.97
CA ASP A 167 -4.47 29.44 1.26
C ASP A 167 -5.78 30.12 1.65
N ALA A 168 -5.81 30.70 2.85
CA ALA A 168 -6.86 31.62 3.25
C ALA A 168 -6.69 32.86 2.36
N THR A 169 -7.18 32.74 1.13
CA THR A 169 -7.26 33.88 0.22
C THR A 169 -8.33 34.80 0.78
N GLN A 170 -7.85 35.88 1.33
CA GLN A 170 -8.63 37.04 1.77
C GLN A 170 -9.56 37.52 0.67
#